data_70d0ac08b35c83ebcd58b6a417692dc6
#
_entry.id   70d0ac08b35c83ebcd58b6a417692dc6
#
_cell.length_a   1.000
_cell.length_b   1.000
_cell.length_c   1.000
_cell.angle_alpha   90.00
_cell.angle_beta   90.00
_cell.angle_gamma   90.00
#
_symmetry.space_group_name_H-M   'P 1'
#
loop_
_entity.id
_entity.type
_entity.pdbx_description
1 polymer ?
#
loop_
_entity_poly.entity_id
_entity_poly.type
_entity_poly.pdbx_seq_one_letter_code
_entity_poly.pdbx_strand_id
1 'polypeptide(L)'
;MNSTEVIHLPRNMPNRKVVSQAVATDYTFIKKLIWAYFLLLLFEGALRKWFLPGLSQGLLIIRDPIVIWIYFLAYQKNILHLENKYIKNLLLFTLVFGFISFFFAGTHWATVGYGIRTNLLHFPLLFIMGKVLNQKDVIIFGKAIMILALPMTFVVAEQFQADRDDILNVGAGGTGHQLETSGGKVRASGTFSFVSGIVFFYCFTIAFVIHGFITQDLYKRFYPYLGAGATLLAMVTAGSRAVIADCLQVVGCFGFLAYYKPSEFGRITASIFGISGVAIFLYSQLDLFQEGIEFLSLRFEEAANVEGNPIQAYFNRYVELIMVPYYNLKFELIGNGLGSATRAGAVFGGYSWSENSWRRSFMEGGLFFGSAFILWRLWITKDLLKSCIQSLKQNNYLPIFLFGATGPILLFGILGQPTNLGFAAFGGGLCLASMKTKRG
;
A
#
# COMPACT_ATOMS: atom_id res chain seq x y z
N MET A 1 -57.36 27.07 1.29
CA MET A 1 -58.01 26.75 0.02
C MET A 1 -56.90 26.43 -0.95
N ASN A 2 -56.72 25.15 -1.20
CA ASN A 2 -55.67 24.57 -2.02
C ASN A 2 -56.17 24.52 -3.47
N SER A 3 -55.34 24.94 -4.40
CA SER A 3 -55.50 24.62 -5.82
C SER A 3 -54.17 24.04 -6.33
N THR A 4 -54.11 22.72 -6.41
CA THR A 4 -53.10 21.92 -7.09
C THR A 4 -53.35 21.98 -8.59
N GLU A 5 -52.55 22.70 -9.33
CA GLU A 5 -52.54 22.63 -10.79
C GLU A 5 -51.85 21.32 -11.26
N VAL A 6 -52.63 20.42 -11.81
CA VAL A 6 -52.19 19.21 -12.48
C VAL A 6 -51.82 19.58 -13.93
N ILE A 7 -50.54 19.61 -14.24
CA ILE A 7 -50.05 19.80 -15.62
C ILE A 7 -50.32 18.48 -16.39
N HIS A 8 -51.32 18.50 -17.30
CA HIS A 8 -51.58 17.47 -18.27
C HIS A 8 -50.50 17.52 -19.38
N LEU A 9 -49.61 16.53 -19.43
CA LEU A 9 -48.75 16.25 -20.58
C LEU A 9 -49.56 15.59 -21.70
N PRO A 10 -49.38 15.94 -22.97
CA PRO A 10 -50.12 15.34 -24.09
C PRO A 10 -49.70 13.87 -24.32
N ARG A 11 -50.71 13.00 -24.31
CA ARG A 11 -50.59 11.61 -24.73
C ARG A 11 -50.50 11.60 -26.28
N ASN A 12 -49.30 11.47 -26.82
CA ASN A 12 -48.99 10.85 -28.14
C ASN A 12 -47.59 11.34 -28.57
N MET A 13 -46.54 10.69 -28.01
CA MET A 13 -45.26 10.64 -28.70
C MET A 13 -44.99 9.21 -29.13
N PRO A 14 -44.56 8.96 -30.39
CA PRO A 14 -44.21 7.62 -30.83
C PRO A 14 -43.02 7.10 -30.04
N ASN A 15 -43.11 5.84 -29.60
CA ASN A 15 -42.04 5.10 -28.91
C ASN A 15 -40.76 5.11 -29.75
N ARG A 16 -39.94 6.17 -29.62
CA ARG A 16 -38.53 6.09 -29.93
C ARG A 16 -37.90 5.31 -28.78
N LYS A 17 -37.69 4.02 -28.95
CA LYS A 17 -36.67 3.26 -28.25
C LYS A 17 -35.35 3.95 -28.52
N VAL A 18 -35.00 4.92 -27.68
CA VAL A 18 -33.62 5.37 -27.53
C VAL A 18 -32.92 4.21 -26.87
N VAL A 19 -32.44 3.28 -27.66
CA VAL A 19 -31.41 2.33 -27.27
C VAL A 19 -30.17 3.20 -27.09
N SER A 20 -30.04 3.78 -25.91
CA SER A 20 -28.76 4.24 -25.41
C SER A 20 -27.87 3.01 -25.29
N GLN A 21 -27.28 2.57 -26.39
CA GLN A 21 -26.05 1.79 -26.33
C GLN A 21 -25.04 2.71 -25.69
N ALA A 22 -24.92 2.62 -24.36
CA ALA A 22 -23.76 3.12 -23.68
C ALA A 22 -22.57 2.40 -24.32
N VAL A 23 -21.87 3.07 -25.21
CA VAL A 23 -20.62 2.59 -25.79
C VAL A 23 -19.74 2.28 -24.58
N ALA A 24 -19.55 0.99 -24.31
CA ALA A 24 -18.74 0.55 -23.20
C ALA A 24 -17.32 1.10 -23.41
N THR A 25 -16.97 2.13 -22.65
CA THR A 25 -15.67 2.78 -22.79
C THR A 25 -14.58 1.73 -22.57
N ASP A 26 -13.78 1.48 -23.60
CA ASP A 26 -12.70 0.50 -23.53
C ASP A 26 -11.55 1.05 -22.67
N TYR A 27 -11.32 0.37 -21.56
CA TYR A 27 -10.23 0.68 -20.62
C TYR A 27 -9.07 -0.33 -20.72
N THR A 28 -9.05 -1.20 -21.70
CA THR A 28 -8.09 -2.31 -21.83
C THR A 28 -6.65 -1.82 -21.77
N PHE A 29 -6.33 -0.72 -22.47
CA PHE A 29 -4.97 -0.20 -22.48
C PHE A 29 -4.56 0.41 -21.12
N ILE A 30 -5.47 1.14 -20.46
CA ILE A 30 -5.21 1.67 -19.10
C ILE A 30 -4.98 0.50 -18.11
N LYS A 31 -5.75 -0.58 -18.21
CA LYS A 31 -5.54 -1.79 -17.39
C LYS A 31 -4.17 -2.40 -17.63
N LYS A 32 -3.68 -2.46 -18.88
CA LYS A 32 -2.32 -2.93 -19.19
C LYS A 32 -1.25 -2.04 -18.55
N LEU A 33 -1.41 -0.72 -18.56
CA LEU A 33 -0.51 0.20 -17.87
C LEU A 33 -0.55 0.04 -16.34
N ILE A 34 -1.71 -0.23 -15.75
CA ILE A 34 -1.83 -0.55 -14.31
C ILE A 34 -1.09 -1.86 -13.99
N TRP A 35 -1.14 -2.87 -14.87
CA TRP A 35 -0.34 -4.08 -14.75
C TRP A 35 1.17 -3.79 -14.84
N ALA A 36 1.60 -2.98 -15.78
CA ALA A 36 3.00 -2.56 -15.90
C ALA A 36 3.46 -1.80 -14.64
N TYR A 37 2.63 -0.89 -14.11
CA TYR A 37 2.89 -0.21 -12.84
C TYR A 37 3.05 -1.19 -11.67
N PHE A 38 2.18 -2.20 -11.58
CA PHE A 38 2.25 -3.25 -10.56
C PHE A 38 3.52 -4.09 -10.67
N LEU A 39 3.86 -4.55 -11.87
CA LEU A 39 5.08 -5.34 -12.07
C LEU A 39 6.34 -4.53 -11.74
N LEU A 40 6.40 -3.27 -12.16
CA LEU A 40 7.50 -2.39 -11.79
C LEU A 40 7.54 -2.12 -10.27
N LEU A 41 6.38 -2.03 -9.60
CA LEU A 41 6.34 -1.91 -8.15
C LEU A 41 7.01 -3.09 -7.45
N LEU A 42 6.84 -4.31 -7.98
CA LEU A 42 7.43 -5.52 -7.42
C LEU A 42 8.92 -5.71 -7.79
N PHE A 43 9.31 -5.36 -9.02
CA PHE A 43 10.62 -5.74 -9.57
C PHE A 43 11.60 -4.57 -9.75
N GLU A 44 11.19 -3.31 -9.53
CA GLU A 44 12.08 -2.14 -9.57
C GLU A 44 13.33 -2.34 -8.72
N GLY A 45 13.17 -2.89 -7.50
CA GLY A 45 14.29 -3.12 -6.62
C GLY A 45 15.26 -4.19 -7.15
N ALA A 46 14.78 -5.24 -7.80
CA ALA A 46 15.62 -6.25 -8.44
C ALA A 46 16.43 -5.64 -9.60
N LEU A 47 15.78 -4.81 -10.44
CA LEU A 47 16.49 -4.07 -11.49
C LEU A 47 17.62 -3.22 -10.92
N ARG A 48 17.40 -2.54 -9.80
CA ARG A 48 18.35 -1.65 -9.16
C ARG A 48 19.47 -2.37 -8.39
N LYS A 49 19.21 -3.58 -7.91
CA LYS A 49 20.19 -4.38 -7.17
C LYS A 49 21.07 -5.22 -8.11
N TRP A 50 20.44 -5.96 -9.02
CA TRP A 50 21.10 -7.05 -9.71
C TRP A 50 21.29 -6.81 -11.22
N PHE A 51 20.31 -6.20 -11.90
CA PHE A 51 20.34 -6.12 -13.36
C PHE A 51 20.90 -4.81 -13.90
N LEU A 52 20.54 -3.67 -13.30
CA LEU A 52 20.90 -2.33 -13.76
C LEU A 52 21.37 -1.43 -12.60
N PRO A 53 22.36 -1.85 -11.80
CA PRO A 53 22.79 -1.09 -10.62
C PRO A 53 23.28 0.33 -10.96
N GLY A 54 23.95 0.50 -12.12
CA GLY A 54 24.41 1.81 -12.59
C GLY A 54 23.28 2.81 -12.89
N LEU A 55 22.05 2.32 -13.15
CA LEU A 55 20.86 3.16 -13.37
C LEU A 55 19.98 3.30 -12.13
N SER A 56 20.46 2.87 -10.96
CA SER A 56 19.67 2.76 -9.74
C SER A 56 18.94 4.07 -9.35
N GLN A 57 19.55 5.24 -9.57
CA GLN A 57 18.94 6.53 -9.28
C GLN A 57 17.80 6.86 -10.25
N GLY A 58 18.01 6.62 -11.55
CA GLY A 58 16.98 6.84 -12.59
C GLY A 58 15.80 5.89 -12.44
N LEU A 59 16.05 4.65 -12.02
CA LEU A 59 15.01 3.65 -11.81
C LEU A 59 14.05 4.00 -10.65
N LEU A 60 14.41 4.90 -9.74
CA LEU A 60 13.51 5.40 -8.69
C LEU A 60 12.24 6.06 -9.24
N ILE A 61 12.33 6.62 -10.44
CA ILE A 61 11.21 7.33 -11.10
C ILE A 61 10.62 6.55 -12.28
N ILE A 62 11.02 5.29 -12.49
CA ILE A 62 10.60 4.49 -13.66
C ILE A 62 9.08 4.33 -13.81
N ARG A 63 8.34 4.41 -12.70
CA ARG A 63 6.89 4.32 -12.69
C ARG A 63 6.18 5.64 -13.02
N ASP A 64 6.87 6.76 -12.90
CA ASP A 64 6.29 8.08 -13.11
C ASP A 64 5.78 8.29 -14.55
N PRO A 65 6.54 7.93 -15.61
CA PRO A 65 6.04 8.02 -16.99
C PRO A 65 4.76 7.22 -17.23
N ILE A 66 4.65 6.03 -16.59
CA ILE A 66 3.44 5.20 -16.71
C ILE A 66 2.25 5.90 -16.08
N VAL A 67 2.44 6.49 -14.89
CA VAL A 67 1.39 7.22 -14.19
C VAL A 67 0.93 8.44 -15.00
N ILE A 68 1.86 9.21 -15.56
CA ILE A 68 1.56 10.35 -16.43
C ILE A 68 0.78 9.90 -17.67
N TRP A 69 1.17 8.79 -18.28
CA TRP A 69 0.45 8.24 -19.43
C TRP A 69 -0.96 7.77 -19.05
N ILE A 70 -1.13 7.12 -17.91
CA ILE A 70 -2.47 6.76 -17.39
C ILE A 70 -3.32 8.02 -17.23
N TYR A 71 -2.77 9.13 -16.72
CA TYR A 71 -3.52 10.38 -16.53
C TYR A 71 -3.91 11.01 -17.87
N PHE A 72 -3.02 11.02 -18.85
CA PHE A 72 -3.32 11.48 -20.18
C PHE A 72 -4.49 10.72 -20.81
N LEU A 73 -4.46 9.39 -20.76
CA LEU A 73 -5.57 8.55 -21.26
C LEU A 73 -6.85 8.71 -20.44
N ALA A 74 -6.72 8.85 -19.12
CA ALA A 74 -7.85 9.08 -18.23
C ALA A 74 -8.52 10.45 -18.51
N TYR A 75 -7.73 11.46 -18.83
CA TYR A 75 -8.24 12.77 -19.25
C TYR A 75 -8.99 12.66 -20.58
N GLN A 76 -8.39 12.02 -21.60
CA GLN A 76 -9.05 11.81 -22.90
C GLN A 76 -10.38 11.06 -22.80
N LYS A 77 -10.49 10.15 -21.83
CA LYS A 77 -11.72 9.33 -21.59
C LYS A 77 -12.68 9.97 -20.60
N ASN A 78 -12.44 11.20 -20.14
CA ASN A 78 -13.24 11.89 -19.13
C ASN A 78 -13.44 11.11 -17.82
N ILE A 79 -12.44 10.34 -17.39
CA ILE A 79 -12.45 9.59 -16.12
C ILE A 79 -11.58 10.23 -15.04
N LEU A 80 -10.70 11.15 -15.39
CA LEU A 80 -9.91 11.94 -14.45
C LEU A 80 -10.77 13.10 -13.93
N HIS A 81 -11.49 12.87 -12.85
CA HIS A 81 -12.32 13.88 -12.23
C HIS A 81 -11.50 14.75 -11.27
N LEU A 82 -11.00 15.89 -11.76
CA LEU A 82 -10.29 16.88 -10.94
C LEU A 82 -11.20 17.51 -9.86
N GLU A 83 -12.53 17.42 -10.03
CA GLU A 83 -13.53 17.83 -9.03
C GLU A 83 -13.61 16.91 -7.82
N ASN A 84 -12.98 15.72 -7.87
CA ASN A 84 -12.91 14.87 -6.69
C ASN A 84 -12.25 15.66 -5.55
N LYS A 85 -12.96 15.76 -4.42
CA LYS A 85 -12.54 16.58 -3.27
C LYS A 85 -11.12 16.26 -2.78
N TYR A 86 -10.68 14.99 -2.84
CA TYR A 86 -9.35 14.57 -2.42
C TYR A 86 -8.28 15.00 -3.42
N ILE A 87 -8.54 14.83 -4.72
CA ILE A 87 -7.60 15.23 -5.79
C ILE A 87 -7.49 16.76 -5.80
N LYS A 88 -8.63 17.47 -5.79
CA LYS A 88 -8.68 18.93 -5.79
C LYS A 88 -7.94 19.54 -4.60
N ASN A 89 -8.24 19.05 -3.38
CA ASN A 89 -7.60 19.57 -2.17
C ASN A 89 -6.10 19.26 -2.15
N LEU A 90 -5.69 18.05 -2.58
CA LEU A 90 -4.28 17.68 -2.65
C LEU A 90 -3.53 18.49 -3.70
N LEU A 91 -4.14 18.73 -4.87
CA LEU A 91 -3.57 19.55 -5.93
C LEU A 91 -3.39 21.00 -5.44
N LEU A 92 -4.45 21.61 -4.91
CA LEU A 92 -4.39 22.97 -4.38
C LEU A 92 -3.34 23.09 -3.27
N PHE A 93 -3.37 22.18 -2.30
CA PHE A 93 -2.39 22.11 -1.21
C PHE A 93 -0.96 22.03 -1.76
N THR A 94 -0.69 21.10 -2.68
CA THR A 94 0.66 20.86 -3.20
C THR A 94 1.16 22.05 -4.03
N LEU A 95 0.30 22.67 -4.82
CA LEU A 95 0.68 23.86 -5.62
C LEU A 95 0.94 25.08 -4.74
N VAL A 96 0.07 25.37 -3.78
CA VAL A 96 0.25 26.50 -2.85
C VAL A 96 1.48 26.30 -1.99
N PHE A 97 1.64 25.09 -1.43
CA PHE A 97 2.79 24.79 -0.59
C PHE A 97 4.08 24.76 -1.40
N GLY A 98 4.07 24.22 -2.63
CA GLY A 98 5.22 24.25 -3.53
C GLY A 98 5.64 25.67 -3.88
N PHE A 99 4.68 26.55 -4.19
CA PHE A 99 4.93 27.96 -4.45
C PHE A 99 5.58 28.66 -3.25
N ILE A 100 4.99 28.50 -2.06
CA ILE A 100 5.53 29.08 -0.83
C ILE A 100 6.93 28.52 -0.52
N SER A 101 7.16 27.22 -0.71
CA SER A 101 8.45 26.59 -0.51
C SER A 101 9.55 27.16 -1.39
N PHE A 102 9.22 27.38 -2.66
CA PHE A 102 10.19 27.91 -3.63
C PHE A 102 10.50 29.39 -3.39
N PHE A 103 9.44 30.22 -3.28
CA PHE A 103 9.62 31.68 -3.25
C PHE A 103 9.90 32.25 -1.86
N PHE A 104 9.39 31.63 -0.79
CA PHE A 104 9.49 32.19 0.57
C PHE A 104 10.41 31.38 1.49
N ALA A 105 10.44 30.05 1.37
CA ALA A 105 11.34 29.23 2.18
C ALA A 105 12.72 29.02 1.52
N GLY A 106 12.92 29.48 0.27
CA GLY A 106 14.18 29.33 -0.46
C GLY A 106 14.60 27.90 -0.75
N THR A 107 13.62 26.97 -0.76
CA THR A 107 13.92 25.54 -0.97
C THR A 107 14.36 25.30 -2.41
N HIS A 108 15.43 24.52 -2.59
CA HIS A 108 15.98 24.22 -3.89
C HIS A 108 14.90 23.61 -4.84
N TRP A 109 14.82 24.07 -6.10
CA TRP A 109 13.77 23.70 -7.04
C TRP A 109 13.63 22.19 -7.25
N ALA A 110 14.76 21.42 -7.29
CA ALA A 110 14.72 19.96 -7.45
C ALA A 110 14.09 19.28 -6.22
N THR A 111 14.32 19.82 -5.03
CA THR A 111 13.72 19.37 -3.77
C THR A 111 12.20 19.59 -3.80
N VAL A 112 11.76 20.78 -4.19
CA VAL A 112 10.32 21.10 -4.35
C VAL A 112 9.68 20.19 -5.40
N GLY A 113 10.32 20.00 -6.56
CA GLY A 113 9.86 19.09 -7.61
C GLY A 113 9.69 17.65 -7.11
N TYR A 114 10.65 17.15 -6.34
CA TYR A 114 10.56 15.83 -5.70
C TYR A 114 9.44 15.76 -4.67
N GLY A 115 9.23 16.83 -3.90
CA GLY A 115 8.11 16.95 -2.96
C GLY A 115 6.75 16.92 -3.67
N ILE A 116 6.58 17.65 -4.77
CA ILE A 116 5.38 17.60 -5.62
C ILE A 116 5.14 16.17 -6.12
N ARG A 117 6.18 15.52 -6.64
CA ARG A 117 6.13 14.13 -7.09
C ARG A 117 5.61 13.19 -6.00
N THR A 118 6.18 13.25 -4.80
CA THR A 118 5.85 12.31 -3.72
C THR A 118 4.48 12.57 -3.09
N ASN A 119 4.03 13.82 -3.06
CA ASN A 119 2.76 14.16 -2.43
C ASN A 119 1.57 14.16 -3.40
N LEU A 120 1.78 14.42 -4.70
CA LEU A 120 0.69 14.57 -5.65
C LEU A 120 0.67 13.47 -6.73
N LEU A 121 1.81 13.15 -7.36
CA LEU A 121 1.83 12.44 -8.64
C LEU A 121 1.10 11.09 -8.62
N HIS A 122 1.28 10.28 -7.58
CA HIS A 122 0.73 8.92 -7.56
C HIS A 122 -0.66 8.79 -6.94
N PHE A 123 -1.12 9.75 -6.14
CA PHE A 123 -2.40 9.62 -5.43
C PHE A 123 -3.65 9.62 -6.33
N PRO A 124 -3.75 10.44 -7.38
CA PRO A 124 -4.91 10.38 -8.27
C PRO A 124 -5.08 9.02 -8.96
N LEU A 125 -4.00 8.24 -9.13
CA LEU A 125 -4.05 6.88 -9.68
C LEU A 125 -5.01 5.97 -8.90
N LEU A 126 -5.07 6.12 -7.57
CA LEU A 126 -5.99 5.38 -6.70
C LEU A 126 -7.44 5.51 -7.17
N PHE A 127 -7.88 6.72 -7.50
CA PHE A 127 -9.24 6.99 -7.96
C PHE A 127 -9.48 6.50 -9.39
N ILE A 128 -8.48 6.64 -10.27
CA ILE A 128 -8.56 6.11 -11.64
C ILE A 128 -8.67 4.59 -11.62
N MET A 129 -7.85 3.90 -10.84
CA MET A 129 -7.95 2.45 -10.65
C MET A 129 -9.33 2.06 -10.12
N GLY A 130 -9.84 2.79 -9.11
CA GLY A 130 -11.19 2.61 -8.59
C GLY A 130 -12.28 2.77 -9.66
N LYS A 131 -12.08 3.59 -10.71
CA LYS A 131 -13.01 3.76 -11.84
C LYS A 131 -12.85 2.70 -12.93
N VAL A 132 -11.62 2.39 -13.30
CA VAL A 132 -11.27 1.55 -14.47
C VAL A 132 -11.36 0.06 -14.16
N LEU A 133 -10.91 -0.35 -12.97
CA LEU A 133 -10.94 -1.75 -12.54
C LEU A 133 -12.32 -2.12 -11.99
N ASN A 134 -12.66 -3.39 -12.12
CA ASN A 134 -13.84 -4.00 -11.53
C ASN A 134 -13.42 -5.15 -10.59
N GLN A 135 -14.37 -5.75 -9.89
CA GLN A 135 -14.11 -6.82 -8.95
C GLN A 135 -13.39 -8.02 -9.58
N LYS A 136 -13.70 -8.37 -10.85
CA LYS A 136 -13.02 -9.46 -11.56
C LYS A 136 -11.55 -9.15 -11.78
N ASP A 137 -11.22 -7.89 -12.17
CA ASP A 137 -9.85 -7.45 -12.34
C ASP A 137 -9.08 -7.55 -11.01
N VAL A 138 -9.70 -7.14 -9.88
CA VAL A 138 -9.08 -7.23 -8.55
C VAL A 138 -8.81 -8.68 -8.16
N ILE A 139 -9.73 -9.61 -8.44
CA ILE A 139 -9.52 -11.05 -8.21
C ILE A 139 -8.36 -11.59 -9.07
N ILE A 140 -8.20 -11.12 -10.31
CA ILE A 140 -7.07 -11.50 -11.16
C ILE A 140 -5.75 -11.00 -10.57
N PHE A 141 -5.69 -9.75 -10.07
CA PHE A 141 -4.52 -9.25 -9.32
C PHE A 141 -4.25 -10.10 -8.07
N GLY A 142 -5.29 -10.48 -7.32
CA GLY A 142 -5.13 -11.35 -6.15
C GLY A 142 -4.54 -12.72 -6.49
N LYS A 143 -5.00 -13.36 -7.57
CA LYS A 143 -4.42 -14.61 -8.07
C LYS A 143 -2.95 -14.43 -8.47
N ALA A 144 -2.63 -13.35 -9.16
CA ALA A 144 -1.27 -13.05 -9.56
C ALA A 144 -0.37 -12.78 -8.34
N ILE A 145 -0.84 -12.03 -7.34
CA ILE A 145 -0.11 -11.77 -6.10
C ILE A 145 0.20 -13.08 -5.37
N MET A 146 -0.79 -13.98 -5.22
CA MET A 146 -0.58 -15.28 -4.57
C MET A 146 0.39 -16.19 -5.33
N ILE A 147 0.39 -16.16 -6.68
CA ILE A 147 1.38 -16.91 -7.49
C ILE A 147 2.77 -16.28 -7.35
N LEU A 148 2.86 -14.95 -7.46
CA LEU A 148 4.14 -14.23 -7.36
C LEU A 148 4.74 -14.29 -5.94
N ALA A 149 3.92 -14.62 -4.94
CA ALA A 149 4.42 -14.87 -3.60
C ALA A 149 5.39 -16.07 -3.54
N LEU A 150 5.22 -17.08 -4.39
CA LEU A 150 6.14 -18.23 -4.42
C LEU A 150 7.57 -17.84 -4.81
N PRO A 151 7.84 -17.26 -6.00
CA PRO A 151 9.19 -16.85 -6.37
C PRO A 151 9.72 -15.74 -5.45
N MET A 152 8.86 -14.87 -4.91
CA MET A 152 9.27 -13.86 -3.94
C MET A 152 9.77 -14.52 -2.64
N THR A 153 9.03 -15.51 -2.11
CA THR A 153 9.41 -16.26 -0.91
C THR A 153 10.69 -17.06 -1.15
N PHE A 154 10.86 -17.65 -2.33
CA PHE A 154 12.10 -18.33 -2.68
C PHE A 154 13.30 -17.37 -2.58
N VAL A 155 13.21 -16.18 -3.19
CA VAL A 155 14.29 -15.17 -3.08
C VAL A 155 14.52 -14.73 -1.64
N VAL A 156 13.45 -14.56 -0.84
CA VAL A 156 13.58 -14.20 0.59
C VAL A 156 14.28 -15.31 1.39
N ALA A 157 13.94 -16.57 1.11
CA ALA A 157 14.54 -17.73 1.76
C ALA A 157 16.04 -17.87 1.42
N GLU A 158 16.40 -17.71 0.14
CA GLU A 158 17.79 -17.70 -0.31
C GLU A 158 18.58 -16.55 0.33
N GLN A 159 18.02 -15.35 0.38
CA GLN A 159 18.64 -14.21 1.07
C GLN A 159 18.85 -14.45 2.57
N PHE A 160 17.95 -15.19 3.22
CA PHE A 160 18.06 -15.56 4.64
C PHE A 160 19.17 -16.58 4.90
N GLN A 161 19.39 -17.52 3.95
CA GLN A 161 20.44 -18.55 4.07
C GLN A 161 21.80 -18.02 3.64
N ALA A 162 21.84 -17.11 2.66
CA ALA A 162 23.07 -16.58 2.10
C ALA A 162 23.82 -15.68 3.08
N ASP A 163 25.13 -15.63 2.95
CA ASP A 163 25.98 -14.71 3.69
C ASP A 163 25.62 -13.24 3.39
N ARG A 164 25.95 -12.35 4.32
CA ARG A 164 25.72 -10.92 4.15
C ARG A 164 26.31 -10.35 2.87
N ASP A 165 27.50 -10.81 2.50
CA ASP A 165 28.28 -10.32 1.36
C ASP A 165 27.91 -11.00 0.04
N ASP A 166 26.94 -11.91 0.05
CA ASP A 166 26.42 -12.55 -1.14
C ASP A 166 25.75 -11.56 -2.08
N ILE A 167 25.84 -11.82 -3.39
CA ILE A 167 25.21 -10.98 -4.43
C ILE A 167 23.68 -10.83 -4.24
N LEU A 168 23.04 -11.82 -3.63
CA LEU A 168 21.60 -11.74 -3.31
C LEU A 168 21.30 -10.68 -2.28
N ASN A 169 22.26 -10.38 -1.39
CA ASN A 169 22.13 -9.44 -0.26
C ASN A 169 22.70 -8.05 -0.55
N VAL A 170 23.07 -7.77 -1.79
CA VAL A 170 23.59 -6.47 -2.22
C VAL A 170 22.50 -5.39 -2.11
N GLY A 171 22.90 -4.17 -1.76
CA GLY A 171 22.03 -3.00 -1.69
C GLY A 171 21.66 -2.44 -3.07
N ALA A 172 20.70 -1.52 -3.11
CA ALA A 172 20.32 -0.83 -4.35
C ALA A 172 21.46 0.04 -4.87
N GLY A 173 21.81 -0.14 -6.14
CA GLY A 173 22.97 0.47 -6.77
C GLY A 173 24.17 -0.48 -6.84
N GLY A 174 24.00 -1.74 -6.44
CA GLY A 174 25.07 -2.74 -6.47
C GLY A 174 26.16 -2.48 -5.43
N THR A 175 25.90 -1.61 -4.44
CA THR A 175 26.84 -1.22 -3.40
C THR A 175 26.20 -1.33 -2.02
N GLY A 176 27.01 -1.61 -0.99
CA GLY A 176 26.52 -1.87 0.37
C GLY A 176 25.72 -3.17 0.48
N HIS A 177 25.22 -3.44 1.67
CA HIS A 177 24.54 -4.68 2.00
C HIS A 177 23.14 -4.42 2.57
N GLN A 178 22.30 -5.45 2.59
CA GLN A 178 21.03 -5.44 3.31
C GLN A 178 21.27 -5.21 4.81
N LEU A 179 20.24 -4.73 5.49
CA LEU A 179 20.32 -4.55 6.94
C LEU A 179 20.50 -5.91 7.63
N GLU A 180 21.53 -5.99 8.44
CA GLU A 180 21.82 -7.17 9.26
C GLU A 180 20.99 -7.15 10.54
N THR A 181 20.71 -8.33 11.06
CA THR A 181 20.13 -8.54 12.39
C THR A 181 21.25 -8.88 13.37
N SER A 182 20.98 -8.75 14.67
CA SER A 182 21.92 -9.14 15.74
C SER A 182 22.34 -10.62 15.67
N GLY A 183 21.54 -11.50 15.06
CA GLY A 183 21.86 -12.91 14.87
C GLY A 183 22.69 -13.20 13.59
N GLY A 184 23.30 -12.21 12.95
CA GLY A 184 24.13 -12.38 11.76
C GLY A 184 23.37 -12.62 10.45
N LYS A 185 22.07 -12.85 10.50
CA LYS A 185 21.22 -13.01 9.31
C LYS A 185 20.79 -11.64 8.79
N VAL A 186 20.59 -11.51 7.48
CA VAL A 186 20.11 -10.27 6.88
C VAL A 186 18.57 -10.13 7.00
N ARG A 187 18.11 -8.89 6.98
CA ARG A 187 16.69 -8.60 6.76
C ARG A 187 16.39 -8.67 5.27
N ALA A 188 15.95 -9.83 4.83
CA ALA A 188 15.69 -10.07 3.42
C ALA A 188 14.68 -9.05 2.86
N SER A 189 14.98 -8.48 1.70
CA SER A 189 14.11 -7.53 1.00
C SER A 189 13.42 -8.13 -0.23
N GLY A 190 13.70 -9.41 -0.54
CA GLY A 190 13.21 -10.02 -1.77
C GLY A 190 13.70 -9.26 -3.00
N THR A 191 12.80 -9.04 -3.94
CA THR A 191 13.07 -8.23 -5.14
C THR A 191 13.02 -6.71 -4.89
N PHE A 192 12.63 -6.26 -3.69
CA PHE A 192 12.56 -4.84 -3.36
C PHE A 192 13.93 -4.28 -2.95
N SER A 193 14.08 -2.97 -3.04
CA SER A 193 15.28 -2.26 -2.60
C SER A 193 15.41 -2.19 -1.07
N PHE A 194 14.33 -2.40 -0.33
CA PHE A 194 14.26 -2.32 1.11
C PHE A 194 13.18 -3.24 1.69
N VAL A 195 13.36 -3.68 2.93
CA VAL A 195 12.48 -4.66 3.60
C VAL A 195 11.01 -4.25 3.69
N SER A 196 10.69 -2.95 3.71
CA SER A 196 9.29 -2.48 3.70
C SER A 196 8.50 -2.99 2.50
N GLY A 197 9.17 -3.27 1.37
CA GLY A 197 8.50 -3.81 0.17
C GLY A 197 7.92 -5.19 0.40
N ILE A 198 8.66 -6.11 1.02
CA ILE A 198 8.13 -7.45 1.35
C ILE A 198 7.05 -7.38 2.42
N VAL A 199 7.17 -6.48 3.40
CA VAL A 199 6.14 -6.28 4.42
C VAL A 199 4.80 -5.99 3.75
N PHE A 200 4.74 -4.99 2.89
CA PHE A 200 3.49 -4.62 2.21
C PHE A 200 3.03 -5.70 1.22
N PHE A 201 3.94 -6.32 0.49
CA PHE A 201 3.60 -7.38 -0.45
C PHE A 201 2.90 -8.56 0.25
N TYR A 202 3.42 -9.02 1.40
CA TYR A 202 2.78 -10.11 2.13
C TYR A 202 1.51 -9.69 2.87
N CYS A 203 1.36 -8.41 3.26
CA CYS A 203 0.08 -7.87 3.73
C CYS A 203 -1.02 -7.96 2.65
N PHE A 204 -0.70 -7.66 1.40
CA PHE A 204 -1.64 -7.86 0.28
C PHE A 204 -1.87 -9.35 0.01
N THR A 205 -0.84 -10.16 0.07
CA THR A 205 -0.96 -11.62 -0.12
C THR A 205 -1.91 -12.23 0.90
N ILE A 206 -1.72 -11.94 2.20
CA ILE A 206 -2.60 -12.48 3.26
C ILE A 206 -4.03 -11.96 3.15
N ALA A 207 -4.25 -10.72 2.70
CA ALA A 207 -5.59 -10.18 2.44
C ALA A 207 -6.36 -11.00 1.38
N PHE A 208 -5.68 -11.39 0.30
CA PHE A 208 -6.26 -12.25 -0.74
C PHE A 208 -6.37 -13.71 -0.30
N VAL A 209 -5.44 -14.22 0.49
CA VAL A 209 -5.49 -15.57 1.10
C VAL A 209 -6.73 -15.69 1.97
N ILE A 210 -6.92 -14.78 2.91
CA ILE A 210 -8.08 -14.76 3.80
C ILE A 210 -9.38 -14.68 3.00
N HIS A 211 -9.44 -13.77 2.03
CA HIS A 211 -10.61 -13.64 1.17
C HIS A 211 -10.87 -14.92 0.37
N GLY A 212 -9.82 -15.61 -0.09
CA GLY A 212 -9.92 -16.86 -0.82
C GLY A 212 -10.44 -18.03 0.02
N PHE A 213 -10.11 -18.09 1.30
CA PHE A 213 -10.68 -19.08 2.23
C PHE A 213 -12.16 -18.80 2.54
N ILE A 214 -12.55 -17.53 2.65
CA ILE A 214 -13.95 -17.13 2.92
C ILE A 214 -14.84 -17.33 1.67
N THR A 215 -14.31 -17.03 0.47
CA THR A 215 -15.06 -17.02 -0.80
C THR A 215 -14.46 -17.99 -1.80
N GLN A 216 -14.62 -19.30 -1.52
CA GLN A 216 -13.99 -20.39 -2.29
C GLN A 216 -14.35 -20.39 -3.78
N ASP A 217 -15.53 -19.90 -4.15
CA ASP A 217 -16.02 -19.90 -5.55
C ASP A 217 -15.27 -18.94 -6.47
N LEU A 218 -14.60 -17.91 -5.93
CA LEU A 218 -13.87 -16.91 -6.71
C LEU A 218 -12.45 -17.33 -7.06
N TYR A 219 -11.90 -18.28 -6.31
CA TYR A 219 -10.53 -18.79 -6.47
C TYR A 219 -10.57 -20.31 -6.61
N LYS A 220 -9.66 -20.87 -7.40
CA LYS A 220 -9.39 -22.31 -7.29
C LYS A 220 -8.73 -22.56 -5.91
N ARG A 221 -9.08 -23.66 -5.26
CA ARG A 221 -8.65 -23.98 -3.88
C ARG A 221 -7.14 -23.86 -3.64
N PHE A 222 -6.32 -24.16 -4.65
CA PHE A 222 -4.86 -24.13 -4.47
C PHE A 222 -4.29 -22.72 -4.25
N TYR A 223 -4.90 -21.64 -4.79
CA TYR A 223 -4.38 -20.28 -4.64
C TYR A 223 -4.24 -19.82 -3.18
N PRO A 224 -5.29 -19.93 -2.32
CA PRO A 224 -5.16 -19.56 -0.91
C PRO A 224 -4.12 -20.38 -0.16
N TYR A 225 -4.02 -21.70 -0.44
CA TYR A 225 -3.02 -22.54 0.20
C TYR A 225 -1.59 -22.19 -0.21
N LEU A 226 -1.35 -21.94 -1.51
CA LEU A 226 -0.05 -21.48 -2.00
C LEU A 226 0.35 -20.13 -1.38
N GLY A 227 -0.59 -19.17 -1.41
CA GLY A 227 -0.36 -17.85 -0.82
C GLY A 227 -0.11 -17.91 0.70
N ALA A 228 -0.85 -18.77 1.41
CA ALA A 228 -0.64 -19.00 2.85
C ALA A 228 0.75 -19.57 3.12
N GLY A 229 1.14 -20.65 2.41
CA GLY A 229 2.45 -21.28 2.56
C GLY A 229 3.58 -20.29 2.28
N ALA A 230 3.50 -19.56 1.19
CA ALA A 230 4.47 -18.53 0.84
C ALA A 230 4.56 -17.43 1.92
N THR A 231 3.42 -16.94 2.41
CA THR A 231 3.39 -15.89 3.44
C THR A 231 3.98 -16.37 4.76
N LEU A 232 3.61 -17.59 5.20
CA LEU A 232 4.10 -18.16 6.45
C LEU A 232 5.62 -18.40 6.42
N LEU A 233 6.14 -18.94 5.30
CA LEU A 233 7.58 -19.13 5.14
C LEU A 233 8.32 -17.78 5.11
N ALA A 234 7.79 -16.80 4.39
CA ALA A 234 8.37 -15.47 4.37
C ALA A 234 8.34 -14.77 5.74
N MET A 235 7.31 -14.99 6.56
CA MET A 235 7.25 -14.42 7.92
C MET A 235 8.43 -14.86 8.78
N VAL A 236 8.86 -16.11 8.67
CA VAL A 236 9.95 -16.67 9.49
C VAL A 236 11.33 -16.38 8.89
N THR A 237 11.45 -16.32 7.54
CA THR A 237 12.74 -16.12 6.86
C THR A 237 13.06 -14.65 6.54
N ALA A 238 12.09 -13.74 6.65
CA ALA A 238 12.33 -12.32 6.32
C ALA A 238 13.29 -11.59 7.29
N GLY A 239 13.56 -12.14 8.47
CA GLY A 239 14.36 -11.49 9.50
C GLY A 239 13.72 -10.20 10.05
N SER A 240 12.46 -9.95 9.75
CA SER A 240 11.75 -8.72 10.11
C SER A 240 10.43 -8.99 10.82
N ARG A 241 10.35 -8.59 12.09
CA ARG A 241 9.12 -8.66 12.91
C ARG A 241 7.94 -7.88 12.28
N ALA A 242 8.24 -6.85 11.46
CA ALA A 242 7.21 -6.04 10.81
C ALA A 242 6.35 -6.85 9.84
N VAL A 243 6.90 -7.87 9.15
CA VAL A 243 6.13 -8.74 8.25
C VAL A 243 5.02 -9.44 9.03
N ILE A 244 5.33 -9.96 10.21
CA ILE A 244 4.35 -10.65 11.07
C ILE A 244 3.33 -9.65 11.61
N ALA A 245 3.80 -8.55 12.20
CA ALA A 245 2.95 -7.56 12.84
C ALA A 245 1.92 -6.97 11.86
N ASP A 246 2.36 -6.59 10.66
CA ASP A 246 1.49 -5.99 9.65
C ASP A 246 0.56 -7.02 9.00
N CYS A 247 0.99 -8.29 8.84
CA CYS A 247 0.09 -9.37 8.44
C CYS A 247 -0.97 -9.68 9.51
N LEU A 248 -0.59 -9.71 10.80
CA LEU A 248 -1.54 -9.88 11.90
C LEU A 248 -2.55 -8.74 11.96
N GLN A 249 -2.17 -7.51 11.60
CA GLN A 249 -3.09 -6.39 11.46
C GLN A 249 -4.17 -6.65 10.40
N VAL A 250 -3.80 -7.23 9.24
CA VAL A 250 -4.77 -7.66 8.21
C VAL A 250 -5.68 -8.77 8.76
N VAL A 251 -5.12 -9.74 9.50
CA VAL A 251 -5.91 -10.78 10.20
C VAL A 251 -6.86 -10.14 11.21
N GLY A 252 -6.45 -9.08 11.89
CA GLY A 252 -7.28 -8.31 12.83
C GLY A 252 -8.56 -7.76 12.19
N CYS A 253 -8.59 -7.60 10.86
CA CYS A 253 -9.81 -7.21 10.13
C CYS A 253 -10.93 -8.27 10.23
N PHE A 254 -10.64 -9.50 10.67
CA PHE A 254 -11.67 -10.47 11.09
C PHE A 254 -12.56 -9.93 12.21
N GLY A 255 -12.04 -9.05 13.08
CA GLY A 255 -12.85 -8.39 14.10
C GLY A 255 -14.02 -7.59 13.52
N PHE A 256 -13.79 -6.85 12.41
CA PHE A 256 -14.87 -6.17 11.70
C PHE A 256 -15.87 -7.17 11.11
N LEU A 257 -15.38 -8.27 10.53
CA LEU A 257 -16.26 -9.30 9.96
C LEU A 257 -17.09 -9.95 11.06
N ALA A 258 -16.50 -10.35 12.19
CA ALA A 258 -17.21 -10.95 13.32
C ALA A 258 -18.26 -9.99 13.92
N TYR A 259 -17.95 -8.70 14.02
CA TYR A 259 -18.85 -7.70 14.57
C TYR A 259 -20.05 -7.40 13.65
N TYR A 260 -19.80 -7.17 12.35
CA TYR A 260 -20.84 -6.79 11.40
C TYR A 260 -21.55 -7.97 10.73
N LYS A 261 -20.96 -9.15 10.72
CA LYS A 261 -21.46 -10.38 10.09
C LYS A 261 -21.16 -11.62 10.94
N PRO A 262 -21.78 -11.74 12.15
CA PRO A 262 -21.54 -12.87 13.05
C PRO A 262 -21.92 -14.21 12.41
N SER A 263 -22.82 -14.24 11.43
CA SER A 263 -23.19 -15.46 10.66
C SER A 263 -21.99 -16.06 9.89
N GLU A 264 -20.93 -15.28 9.63
CA GLU A 264 -19.73 -15.73 8.93
C GLU A 264 -18.68 -16.34 9.86
N PHE A 265 -18.98 -16.45 11.17
CA PHE A 265 -18.02 -16.95 12.16
C PHE A 265 -17.44 -18.33 11.80
N GLY A 266 -18.28 -19.23 11.25
CA GLY A 266 -17.82 -20.54 10.79
C GLY A 266 -16.78 -20.45 9.67
N ARG A 267 -16.91 -19.50 8.74
CA ARG A 267 -15.93 -19.26 7.67
C ARG A 267 -14.63 -18.64 8.20
N ILE A 268 -14.72 -17.76 9.18
CA ILE A 268 -13.55 -17.20 9.88
C ILE A 268 -12.76 -18.33 10.52
N THR A 269 -13.44 -19.18 11.31
CA THR A 269 -12.83 -20.31 12.00
C THR A 269 -12.20 -21.28 10.99
N ALA A 270 -12.91 -21.63 9.91
CA ALA A 270 -12.37 -22.50 8.85
C ALA A 270 -11.12 -21.89 8.17
N SER A 271 -11.09 -20.56 7.98
CA SER A 271 -9.91 -19.86 7.42
C SER A 271 -8.70 -19.96 8.36
N ILE A 272 -8.93 -19.76 9.66
CA ILE A 272 -7.86 -19.90 10.69
C ILE A 272 -7.33 -21.33 10.70
N PHE A 273 -8.20 -22.34 10.74
CA PHE A 273 -7.77 -23.75 10.69
C PHE A 273 -7.02 -24.08 9.40
N GLY A 274 -7.46 -23.53 8.25
CA GLY A 274 -6.76 -23.72 6.97
C GLY A 274 -5.33 -23.17 7.00
N ILE A 275 -5.15 -21.96 7.50
CA ILE A 275 -3.83 -21.33 7.63
C ILE A 275 -2.97 -22.08 8.66
N SER A 276 -3.54 -22.45 9.82
CA SER A 276 -2.85 -23.24 10.83
C SER A 276 -2.41 -24.62 10.32
N GLY A 277 -3.26 -25.28 9.53
CA GLY A 277 -2.92 -26.55 8.90
C GLY A 277 -1.71 -26.43 7.95
N VAL A 278 -1.66 -25.34 7.17
CA VAL A 278 -0.48 -25.04 6.34
C VAL A 278 0.76 -24.79 7.20
N ALA A 279 0.65 -24.05 8.30
CA ALA A 279 1.77 -23.81 9.21
C ALA A 279 2.31 -25.10 9.83
N ILE A 280 1.43 -26.00 10.30
CA ILE A 280 1.80 -27.31 10.84
C ILE A 280 2.48 -28.17 9.75
N PHE A 281 1.95 -28.15 8.53
CA PHE A 281 2.55 -28.85 7.41
C PHE A 281 3.96 -28.34 7.10
N LEU A 282 4.16 -27.02 7.00
CA LEU A 282 5.48 -26.43 6.76
C LEU A 282 6.46 -26.77 7.90
N TYR A 283 6.02 -26.69 9.15
CA TYR A 283 6.84 -27.05 10.30
C TYR A 283 7.28 -28.52 10.28
N SER A 284 6.41 -29.41 9.82
CA SER A 284 6.71 -30.87 9.78
C SER A 284 7.56 -31.28 8.56
N GLN A 285 7.62 -30.48 7.50
CA GLN A 285 8.24 -30.87 6.24
C GLN A 285 9.46 -30.02 5.82
N LEU A 286 9.66 -28.84 6.43
CA LEU A 286 10.70 -27.90 6.00
C LEU A 286 11.61 -27.50 7.17
N ASP A 287 12.85 -27.99 7.17
CA ASP A 287 13.88 -27.62 8.15
C ASP A 287 14.10 -26.08 8.17
N LEU A 288 14.08 -25.46 6.99
CA LEU A 288 14.18 -24.00 6.87
C LEU A 288 13.08 -23.25 7.62
N PHE A 289 11.87 -23.81 7.68
CA PHE A 289 10.77 -23.20 8.44
C PHE A 289 11.00 -23.33 9.95
N GLN A 290 11.57 -24.45 10.41
CA GLN A 290 11.95 -24.64 11.80
C GLN A 290 13.09 -23.69 12.20
N GLU A 291 14.18 -23.63 11.40
CA GLU A 291 15.27 -22.66 11.59
C GLU A 291 14.75 -21.21 11.65
N GLY A 292 13.84 -20.86 10.74
CA GLY A 292 13.20 -19.55 10.72
C GLY A 292 12.41 -19.24 11.99
N ILE A 293 11.69 -20.21 12.58
CA ILE A 293 10.97 -20.05 13.84
C ILE A 293 11.95 -19.85 15.00
N GLU A 294 13.00 -20.64 15.08
CA GLU A 294 14.04 -20.50 16.11
C GLU A 294 14.69 -19.12 16.03
N PHE A 295 15.10 -18.72 14.84
CA PHE A 295 15.66 -17.40 14.60
C PHE A 295 14.68 -16.28 15.00
N LEU A 296 13.41 -16.43 14.67
CA LEU A 296 12.37 -15.47 14.99
C LEU A 296 12.15 -15.37 16.51
N SER A 297 12.16 -16.50 17.24
CA SER A 297 12.03 -16.51 18.70
C SER A 297 13.17 -15.74 19.36
N LEU A 298 14.41 -15.94 18.92
CA LEU A 298 15.58 -15.16 19.38
C LEU A 298 15.38 -13.67 19.13
N ARG A 299 14.83 -13.30 17.97
CA ARG A 299 14.54 -11.90 17.63
C ARG A 299 13.46 -11.26 18.51
N PHE A 300 12.49 -12.04 18.97
CA PHE A 300 11.50 -11.56 19.93
C PHE A 300 12.06 -11.46 21.35
N GLU A 301 12.92 -12.40 21.77
CA GLU A 301 13.61 -12.34 23.06
C GLU A 301 14.55 -11.15 23.15
N GLU A 302 15.40 -10.91 22.13
CA GLU A 302 16.25 -9.73 22.06
C GLU A 302 15.44 -8.42 22.17
N ALA A 303 14.31 -8.38 21.47
CA ALA A 303 13.44 -7.22 21.54
C ALA A 303 12.77 -7.07 22.91
N ALA A 304 12.34 -8.15 23.53
CA ALA A 304 11.74 -8.12 24.86
C ALA A 304 12.74 -7.60 25.92
N ASN A 305 14.02 -7.94 25.77
CA ASN A 305 15.09 -7.44 26.65
C ASN A 305 15.34 -5.93 26.51
N VAL A 306 15.12 -5.35 25.32
CA VAL A 306 15.35 -3.94 25.05
C VAL A 306 14.07 -3.09 25.13
N GLU A 307 12.98 -3.58 24.54
CA GLU A 307 11.72 -2.86 24.34
C GLU A 307 10.63 -3.31 25.36
N GLY A 308 10.86 -4.35 26.14
CA GLY A 308 9.88 -4.95 27.07
C GLY A 308 8.85 -5.82 26.35
N ASN A 309 7.61 -5.82 26.82
CA ASN A 309 6.55 -6.67 26.29
C ASN A 309 6.34 -6.42 24.79
N PRO A 310 6.42 -7.45 23.90
CA PRO A 310 6.31 -7.29 22.44
C PRO A 310 5.02 -6.63 21.96
N ILE A 311 3.89 -6.89 22.64
CA ILE A 311 2.59 -6.29 22.33
C ILE A 311 2.62 -4.79 22.66
N GLN A 312 3.16 -4.44 23.83
CA GLN A 312 3.29 -3.05 24.24
C GLN A 312 4.27 -2.29 23.34
N ALA A 313 5.38 -2.91 22.97
CA ALA A 313 6.35 -2.35 22.03
C ALA A 313 5.72 -2.08 20.64
N TYR A 314 4.86 -2.98 20.16
CA TYR A 314 4.12 -2.77 18.92
C TYR A 314 3.17 -1.56 19.00
N PHE A 315 2.37 -1.45 20.06
CA PHE A 315 1.50 -0.27 20.27
C PHE A 315 2.30 1.01 20.49
N ASN A 316 3.39 0.96 21.26
CA ASN A 316 4.25 2.11 21.50
C ASN A 316 4.82 2.68 20.19
N ARG A 317 5.14 1.86 19.20
CA ARG A 317 5.57 2.34 17.87
C ARG A 317 4.53 3.20 17.18
N TYR A 318 3.23 2.85 17.26
CA TYR A 318 2.17 3.72 16.72
C TYR A 318 2.02 5.00 17.54
N VAL A 319 2.13 4.90 18.88
CA VAL A 319 2.13 6.08 19.75
C VAL A 319 3.32 6.98 19.42
N GLU A 320 4.52 6.42 19.25
CA GLU A 320 5.70 7.16 18.85
C GLU A 320 5.57 7.81 17.46
N LEU A 321 5.00 7.10 16.48
CA LEU A 321 4.73 7.69 15.16
C LEU A 321 3.87 8.95 15.27
N ILE A 322 2.92 8.97 16.22
CA ILE A 322 2.02 10.11 16.46
C ILE A 322 2.70 11.16 17.35
N MET A 323 3.41 10.75 18.41
CA MET A 323 3.90 11.64 19.47
C MET A 323 5.29 12.24 19.19
N VAL A 324 6.20 11.47 18.55
CA VAL A 324 7.56 11.96 18.22
C VAL A 324 7.57 13.30 17.47
N PRO A 325 6.62 13.59 16.55
CA PRO A 325 6.52 14.91 15.95
C PRO A 325 6.42 16.05 16.97
N TYR A 326 5.83 15.81 18.13
CA TYR A 326 5.55 16.85 19.13
C TYR A 326 6.68 17.06 20.14
N TYR A 327 7.55 16.06 20.37
CA TYR A 327 8.56 16.15 21.41
C TYR A 327 9.81 16.97 21.05
N ASN A 328 10.13 17.07 19.74
CA ASN A 328 11.42 17.62 19.28
C ASN A 328 11.30 18.68 18.17
N LEU A 329 10.11 19.22 17.94
CA LEU A 329 9.92 20.25 16.91
C LEU A 329 9.95 21.63 17.57
N LYS A 330 10.86 22.48 17.09
CA LYS A 330 10.59 23.92 17.09
C LYS A 330 9.42 24.11 16.13
N PHE A 331 8.23 24.37 16.67
CA PHE A 331 7.02 24.55 15.86
C PHE A 331 7.13 25.87 15.09
N GLU A 332 7.80 25.81 13.94
CA GLU A 332 7.75 26.87 12.95
C GLU A 332 6.37 26.83 12.27
N LEU A 333 5.79 28.00 11.97
CA LEU A 333 4.50 28.08 11.26
C LEU A 333 4.62 27.51 9.85
N ILE A 334 5.75 27.81 9.17
CA ILE A 334 6.13 27.31 7.86
C ILE A 334 7.46 26.58 8.07
N GLY A 335 7.53 25.31 7.67
CA GLY A 335 8.77 24.53 7.81
C GLY A 335 9.79 24.82 6.69
N ASN A 336 10.72 23.89 6.51
CA ASN A 336 11.85 24.02 5.56
C ASN A 336 11.43 23.90 4.07
N GLY A 337 10.13 23.77 3.78
CA GLY A 337 9.59 23.66 2.43
C GLY A 337 9.36 22.23 1.96
N LEU A 338 8.54 22.12 0.95
CA LEU A 338 8.06 20.85 0.36
C LEU A 338 9.24 20.02 -0.15
N GLY A 339 9.31 18.77 0.31
CA GLY A 339 10.35 17.81 -0.07
C GLY A 339 11.65 17.94 0.71
N SER A 340 11.82 18.95 1.57
CA SER A 340 13.08 19.18 2.32
C SER A 340 13.45 17.99 3.21
N ALA A 341 12.51 17.40 3.92
CA ALA A 341 12.77 16.26 4.81
C ALA A 341 12.80 14.89 4.07
N THR A 342 13.11 14.89 2.79
CA THR A 342 13.35 13.69 1.97
C THR A 342 14.84 13.48 1.73
N ARG A 343 15.22 12.31 1.17
CA ARG A 343 16.59 12.08 0.70
C ARG A 343 17.00 13.08 -0.39
N ALA A 344 16.08 13.49 -1.26
CA ALA A 344 16.36 14.54 -2.25
C ALA A 344 16.63 15.89 -1.55
N GLY A 345 15.89 16.23 -0.49
CA GLY A 345 16.16 17.40 0.32
C GLY A 345 17.54 17.38 0.98
N ALA A 346 17.97 16.21 1.47
CA ALA A 346 19.31 16.06 2.03
C ALA A 346 20.41 16.25 0.96
N VAL A 347 20.22 15.72 -0.24
CA VAL A 347 21.22 15.79 -1.33
C VAL A 347 21.29 17.20 -1.93
N PHE A 348 20.15 17.82 -2.24
CA PHE A 348 20.12 19.11 -2.96
C PHE A 348 20.09 20.35 -2.06
N GLY A 349 19.65 20.20 -0.81
CA GLY A 349 19.46 21.32 0.11
C GLY A 349 20.19 21.19 1.45
N GLY A 350 20.90 20.08 1.70
CA GLY A 350 21.58 19.84 2.97
C GLY A 350 20.65 19.68 4.17
N TYR A 351 19.36 19.43 3.94
CA TYR A 351 18.37 19.27 5.02
C TYR A 351 18.49 17.90 5.69
N SER A 352 18.12 17.84 6.97
CA SER A 352 17.96 16.55 7.66
C SER A 352 16.69 15.84 7.16
N TRP A 353 16.78 14.54 6.93
CA TRP A 353 15.64 13.72 6.54
C TRP A 353 15.05 12.93 7.71
N SER A 354 13.80 12.51 7.63
CA SER A 354 13.12 11.76 8.67
C SER A 354 12.47 10.49 8.15
N GLU A 355 12.66 9.40 8.88
CA GLU A 355 11.95 8.13 8.65
C GLU A 355 10.54 8.15 9.22
N ASN A 356 10.21 9.03 10.17
CA ASN A 356 8.86 9.20 10.66
C ASN A 356 8.07 10.10 9.71
N SER A 357 7.00 9.56 9.14
CA SER A 357 6.20 10.24 8.11
C SER A 357 5.49 11.52 8.62
N TRP A 358 5.01 11.51 9.86
CA TRP A 358 4.34 12.67 10.45
C TRP A 358 5.35 13.74 10.82
N ARG A 359 6.48 13.35 11.43
CA ARG A 359 7.60 14.27 11.70
C ARG A 359 8.08 14.93 10.40
N ARG A 360 8.21 14.13 9.32
CA ARG A 360 8.56 14.66 8.00
C ARG A 360 7.58 15.75 7.57
N SER A 361 6.27 15.53 7.72
CA SER A 361 5.24 16.50 7.34
C SER A 361 5.39 17.82 8.08
N PHE A 362 5.72 17.77 9.37
CA PHE A 362 5.97 18.98 10.17
C PHE A 362 7.31 19.65 9.82
N MET A 363 8.38 18.88 9.58
CA MET A 363 9.67 19.42 9.14
C MET A 363 9.55 20.16 7.80
N GLU A 364 8.80 19.60 6.85
CA GLU A 364 8.57 20.20 5.55
C GLU A 364 7.61 21.39 5.64
N GLY A 365 6.45 21.23 6.24
CA GLY A 365 5.32 22.15 6.16
C GLY A 365 5.08 22.98 7.42
N GLY A 366 5.85 22.78 8.47
CA GLY A 366 5.59 23.42 9.76
C GLY A 366 4.25 23.03 10.34
N LEU A 367 3.74 23.85 11.25
CA LEU A 367 2.46 23.60 11.89
C LEU A 367 1.30 23.69 10.88
N PHE A 368 1.33 24.62 9.93
CA PHE A 368 0.23 24.87 9.02
C PHE A 368 0.11 23.80 7.93
N PHE A 369 1.11 23.66 7.06
CA PHE A 369 1.07 22.71 5.95
C PHE A 369 1.27 21.28 6.40
N GLY A 370 2.06 21.03 7.45
CA GLY A 370 2.26 19.70 8.01
C GLY A 370 0.95 19.13 8.58
N SER A 371 0.23 19.92 9.38
CA SER A 371 -1.07 19.52 9.92
C SER A 371 -2.11 19.33 8.81
N ALA A 372 -2.15 20.23 7.82
CA ALA A 372 -3.10 20.11 6.70
C ALA A 372 -2.91 18.81 5.92
N PHE A 373 -1.65 18.40 5.66
CA PHE A 373 -1.36 17.14 4.97
C PHE A 373 -1.72 15.91 5.80
N ILE A 374 -1.45 15.92 7.12
CA ILE A 374 -1.84 14.85 8.03
C ILE A 374 -3.37 14.74 8.11
N LEU A 375 -4.09 15.86 8.23
CA LEU A 375 -5.55 15.86 8.23
C LEU A 375 -6.14 15.33 6.91
N TRP A 376 -5.51 15.65 5.77
CA TRP A 376 -5.92 15.08 4.49
C TRP A 376 -5.74 13.55 4.46
N ARG A 377 -4.62 13.01 4.99
CA ARG A 377 -4.38 11.58 5.10
C ARG A 377 -5.38 10.89 6.01
N LEU A 378 -5.67 11.49 7.17
CA LEU A 378 -6.71 11.00 8.10
C LEU A 378 -8.09 10.98 7.43
N TRP A 379 -8.42 12.02 6.69
CA TRP A 379 -9.72 12.13 6.03
C TRP A 379 -9.92 11.08 4.94
N ILE A 380 -8.98 10.92 4.01
CA ILE A 380 -9.08 9.92 2.96
C ILE A 380 -9.14 8.50 3.54
N THR A 381 -8.32 8.20 4.55
CA THR A 381 -8.28 6.87 5.19
C THR A 381 -9.58 6.57 5.93
N LYS A 382 -10.12 7.53 6.67
CA LYS A 382 -11.41 7.40 7.36
C LYS A 382 -12.55 7.14 6.37
N ASP A 383 -12.62 7.88 5.27
CA ASP A 383 -13.70 7.70 4.30
C ASP A 383 -13.55 6.39 3.51
N LEU A 384 -12.31 5.96 3.26
CA LEU A 384 -12.03 4.64 2.69
C LEU A 384 -12.50 3.52 3.63
N LEU A 385 -12.19 3.60 4.93
CA LEU A 385 -12.67 2.65 5.94
C LEU A 385 -14.20 2.58 6.02
N LYS A 386 -14.86 3.74 6.03
CA LYS A 386 -16.33 3.80 6.04
C LYS A 386 -16.92 3.07 4.82
N SER A 387 -16.31 3.27 3.63
CA SER A 387 -16.75 2.61 2.40
C SER A 387 -16.50 1.10 2.44
N CYS A 388 -15.39 0.64 3.05
CA CYS A 388 -15.10 -0.77 3.28
C CYS A 388 -16.13 -1.41 4.22
N ILE A 389 -16.46 -0.75 5.33
CA ILE A 389 -17.50 -1.23 6.28
C ILE A 389 -18.88 -1.29 5.59
N GLN A 390 -19.20 -0.32 4.76
CA GLN A 390 -20.43 -0.34 3.99
C GLN A 390 -20.48 -1.52 3.01
N SER A 391 -19.39 -1.80 2.31
CA SER A 391 -19.24 -2.96 1.43
C SER A 391 -19.34 -4.27 2.21
N LEU A 392 -18.74 -4.34 3.40
CA LEU A 392 -18.82 -5.48 4.30
C LEU A 392 -20.28 -5.80 4.69
N LYS A 393 -21.07 -4.78 5.00
CA LYS A 393 -22.51 -4.92 5.29
C LYS A 393 -23.29 -5.47 4.10
N GLN A 394 -22.81 -5.27 2.87
CA GLN A 394 -23.36 -5.78 1.62
C GLN A 394 -22.80 -7.14 1.19
N ASN A 395 -22.17 -7.90 2.10
CA ASN A 395 -21.54 -9.20 1.88
C ASN A 395 -20.34 -9.17 0.90
N ASN A 396 -19.69 -8.03 0.74
CA ASN A 396 -18.45 -7.91 0.01
C ASN A 396 -17.29 -7.73 0.99
N TYR A 397 -16.53 -8.80 1.24
CA TYR A 397 -15.54 -8.89 2.32
C TYR A 397 -14.14 -8.43 1.90
N LEU A 398 -13.81 -8.50 0.59
CA LEU A 398 -12.46 -8.16 0.11
C LEU A 398 -11.99 -6.75 0.48
N PRO A 399 -12.84 -5.70 0.37
CA PRO A 399 -12.39 -4.33 0.64
C PRO A 399 -11.84 -4.12 2.06
N ILE A 400 -12.40 -4.78 3.08
CA ILE A 400 -11.94 -4.59 4.46
C ILE A 400 -10.54 -5.20 4.69
N PHE A 401 -10.24 -6.35 4.08
CA PHE A 401 -8.91 -6.96 4.16
C PHE A 401 -7.87 -6.17 3.36
N LEU A 402 -8.21 -5.67 2.18
CA LEU A 402 -7.35 -4.75 1.41
C LEU A 402 -7.13 -3.43 2.16
N PHE A 403 -8.13 -2.94 2.89
CA PHE A 403 -7.97 -1.79 3.77
C PHE A 403 -7.00 -2.10 4.91
N GLY A 404 -7.05 -3.28 5.51
CA GLY A 404 -6.08 -3.72 6.52
C GLY A 404 -4.63 -3.61 6.04
N ALA A 405 -4.37 -3.95 4.78
CA ALA A 405 -3.04 -3.81 4.15
C ALA A 405 -2.72 -2.36 3.74
N THR A 406 -3.71 -1.54 3.36
CA THR A 406 -3.50 -0.21 2.75
C THR A 406 -3.64 0.94 3.73
N GLY A 407 -4.59 0.86 4.66
CA GLY A 407 -4.94 1.94 5.58
C GLY A 407 -3.76 2.47 6.39
N PRO A 408 -2.94 1.60 7.03
CA PRO A 408 -1.74 2.03 7.74
C PRO A 408 -0.69 2.68 6.85
N ILE A 409 -0.52 2.21 5.61
CA ILE A 409 0.40 2.83 4.65
C ILE A 409 -0.09 4.25 4.31
N LEU A 410 -1.39 4.44 4.12
CA LEU A 410 -1.98 5.76 3.88
C LEU A 410 -1.81 6.68 5.08
N LEU A 411 -1.92 6.19 6.32
CA LEU A 411 -1.80 6.98 7.53
C LEU A 411 -0.35 7.26 7.93
N PHE A 412 0.49 6.24 7.96
CA PHE A 412 1.81 6.27 8.57
C PHE A 412 2.96 5.99 7.60
N GLY A 413 2.66 5.51 6.39
CA GLY A 413 3.68 5.16 5.39
C GLY A 413 4.56 6.36 5.02
N ILE A 414 5.86 6.10 4.84
CA ILE A 414 6.85 7.09 4.44
C ILE A 414 6.70 7.33 2.93
N LEU A 415 5.77 8.23 2.55
CA LEU A 415 5.41 8.47 1.14
C LEU A 415 6.57 9.04 0.30
N GLY A 416 7.64 9.51 0.94
CA GLY A 416 8.88 9.87 0.26
C GLY A 416 9.65 8.68 -0.31
N GLN A 417 9.35 7.45 0.14
CA GLN A 417 9.91 6.23 -0.42
C GLN A 417 9.04 5.73 -1.56
N PRO A 418 9.59 5.50 -2.77
CA PRO A 418 8.80 5.08 -3.94
C PRO A 418 7.99 3.81 -3.73
N THR A 419 8.51 2.84 -2.99
CA THR A 419 7.81 1.58 -2.69
C THR A 419 6.56 1.82 -1.83
N ASN A 420 6.69 2.59 -0.75
CA ASN A 420 5.57 2.93 0.15
C ASN A 420 4.48 3.70 -0.61
N LEU A 421 4.89 4.71 -1.39
CA LEU A 421 3.97 5.48 -2.22
C LEU A 421 3.25 4.60 -3.25
N GLY A 422 4.00 3.68 -3.86
CA GLY A 422 3.45 2.72 -4.81
C GLY A 422 2.39 1.81 -4.22
N PHE A 423 2.66 1.21 -3.05
CA PHE A 423 1.68 0.37 -2.36
C PHE A 423 0.49 1.16 -1.82
N ALA A 424 0.68 2.42 -1.37
CA ALA A 424 -0.43 3.28 -0.96
C ALA A 424 -1.40 3.56 -2.12
N ALA A 425 -0.86 3.97 -3.28
CA ALA A 425 -1.67 4.28 -4.46
C ALA A 425 -2.31 3.03 -5.08
N PHE A 426 -1.53 1.97 -5.28
CA PHE A 426 -2.01 0.72 -5.88
C PHE A 426 -3.01 0.01 -4.97
N GLY A 427 -2.68 -0.14 -3.69
CA GLY A 427 -3.55 -0.79 -2.71
C GLY A 427 -4.86 -0.05 -2.51
N GLY A 428 -4.81 1.28 -2.38
CA GLY A 428 -6.02 2.10 -2.30
C GLY A 428 -6.88 1.98 -3.56
N GLY A 429 -6.25 1.89 -4.73
CA GLY A 429 -6.94 1.65 -6.00
C GLY A 429 -7.63 0.29 -6.07
N LEU A 430 -6.96 -0.78 -5.65
CA LEU A 430 -7.56 -2.11 -5.53
C LEU A 430 -8.71 -2.13 -4.50
N CYS A 431 -8.53 -1.45 -3.37
CA CYS A 431 -9.55 -1.33 -2.34
C CYS A 431 -10.81 -0.68 -2.89
N LEU A 432 -10.71 0.48 -3.58
CA LEU A 432 -11.85 1.13 -4.22
C LEU A 432 -12.49 0.28 -5.34
N ALA A 433 -11.67 -0.37 -6.17
CA ALA A 433 -12.16 -1.19 -7.26
C ALA A 433 -12.92 -2.43 -6.76
N SER A 434 -12.49 -3.01 -5.62
CA SER A 434 -13.12 -4.18 -5.01
C SER A 434 -14.50 -3.89 -4.41
N MET A 435 -14.83 -2.62 -4.13
CA MET A 435 -16.13 -2.21 -3.59
C MET A 435 -17.27 -2.26 -4.63
N LYS A 436 -16.93 -2.29 -5.93
CA LYS A 436 -17.94 -2.35 -6.97
C LYS A 436 -18.64 -3.72 -6.95
N THR A 437 -19.87 -3.75 -6.48
CA THR A 437 -20.74 -4.91 -6.64
C THR A 437 -21.03 -5.11 -8.13
N LYS A 438 -21.18 -6.37 -8.57
CA LYS A 438 -21.77 -6.67 -9.86
C LYS A 438 -23.14 -5.97 -9.91
N ARG A 439 -23.26 -4.89 -10.67
CA ARG A 439 -24.57 -4.59 -11.22
C ARG A 439 -24.87 -5.71 -12.20
N GLY A 440 -25.90 -6.51 -11.89
CA GLY A 440 -26.39 -7.60 -12.69
C GLY A 440 -26.76 -7.17 -14.11
#